data_f0531f6a85008943ff06144f2a7bcba0
#
_entry.id   f0531f6a85008943ff06144f2a7bcba0
#
_cell.length_a   1.000
_cell.length_b   1.000
_cell.length_c   1.000
_cell.angle_alpha   90.00
_cell.angle_beta   90.00
_cell.angle_gamma   90.00
#
_symmetry.space_group_name_H-M   'P 1'
#
loop_
_entity.id
_entity.type
_entity.pdbx_description
1 polymer ?
#
loop_
_entity_poly.entity_id
_entity_poly.type
_entity_poly.pdbx_seq_one_letter_code
_entity_poly.pdbx_strand_id
1 'polypeptide(L)'
;MELNNQQKYEFKSALDAVKALQGKGTELISLYVPPTRQISDVSNYLKAEYSQSSNIKSSSTRKNVQSAISSILARLRTYKHTPDNGLVFFIGHRKVGADQTRMIQFVLEPPDPVPTFMYRCDSQFYTEPLDGMLEDKTVYGLLLVDRSEATIGFLRGKHIELIKNIESQVPSKHRMGGQSARRFERLIEIAAHEFFKKVANLALETFGGEKELTGILIGGPGPTKEFFNKEGYLNHELQKKVIDTFDTGYTDDQGLKELIEKAKESLRDIDLMREKRLIQRLLDEIRKAEGGLAVYGEAQVKSALQAGAIDTLLISEEMKRIKADWKCPKCGFEKEIIYTTTPDELVCEKCGTEMDLAAEIDLIKELFKMAEQVSTKIELVSGESEEGELLLKAFGGLAAILRFPLGSRGG
;
A
#
# COMPACT_ATOMS: atom_id res chain seq x y z
N MET A 1 9.92 -10.13 -1.05
CA MET A 1 9.40 -10.50 0.30
C MET A 1 8.25 -9.56 0.58
N GLU A 2 7.03 -10.06 0.78
CA GLU A 2 5.90 -9.17 1.05
C GLU A 2 6.06 -8.52 2.41
N LEU A 3 5.84 -7.20 2.46
CA LEU A 3 5.78 -6.49 3.72
C LEU A 3 4.57 -6.95 4.53
N ASN A 4 4.77 -7.20 5.82
CA ASN A 4 3.64 -7.38 6.72
C ASN A 4 2.89 -6.05 6.92
N ASN A 5 1.67 -6.10 7.46
CA ASN A 5 0.85 -4.90 7.66
C ASN A 5 1.52 -3.86 8.56
N GLN A 6 2.36 -4.29 9.51
CA GLN A 6 3.16 -3.40 10.35
C GLN A 6 4.18 -2.61 9.51
N GLN A 7 4.94 -3.30 8.65
CA GLN A 7 5.94 -2.66 7.80
C GLN A 7 5.29 -1.69 6.81
N LYS A 8 4.12 -2.05 6.25
CA LYS A 8 3.31 -1.17 5.39
C LYS A 8 2.90 0.10 6.15
N TYR A 9 2.38 -0.05 7.36
CA TYR A 9 1.99 1.08 8.21
C TYR A 9 3.19 1.96 8.57
N GLU A 10 4.31 1.36 9.01
CA GLU A 10 5.52 2.10 9.37
C GLU A 10 6.06 2.91 8.18
N PHE A 11 6.07 2.32 7.00
CA PHE A 11 6.49 2.99 5.79
C PHE A 11 5.52 4.14 5.40
N LYS A 12 4.20 3.90 5.45
CA LYS A 12 3.17 4.91 5.18
C LYS A 12 3.27 6.08 6.16
N SER A 13 3.36 5.78 7.45
CA SER A 13 3.50 6.79 8.50
C SER A 13 4.76 7.64 8.32
N ALA A 14 5.89 7.01 7.98
CA ALA A 14 7.13 7.73 7.71
C ALA A 14 7.03 8.59 6.43
N LEU A 15 6.40 8.08 5.38
CA LEU A 15 6.20 8.81 4.13
C LEU A 15 5.28 10.02 4.31
N ASP A 16 4.19 9.88 5.05
CA ASP A 16 3.29 10.98 5.39
C ASP A 16 4.01 12.06 6.22
N ALA A 17 4.82 11.64 7.19
CA ALA A 17 5.63 12.56 7.98
C ALA A 17 6.62 13.33 7.10
N VAL A 18 7.25 12.66 6.14
CA VAL A 18 8.17 13.28 5.15
C VAL A 18 7.45 14.28 4.26
N LYS A 19 6.25 13.93 3.75
CA LYS A 19 5.43 14.81 2.87
C LYS A 19 4.98 16.10 3.57
N ALA A 20 4.73 16.02 4.88
CA ALA A 20 4.31 17.18 5.66
C ALA A 20 5.44 18.19 5.93
N LEU A 21 6.70 17.85 5.63
CA LEU A 21 7.85 18.69 5.94
C LEU A 21 8.19 19.67 4.80
N GLN A 22 8.48 20.90 5.19
CA GLN A 22 8.94 21.95 4.28
C GLN A 22 10.21 22.61 4.79
N GLY A 23 11.18 22.84 3.92
CA GLY A 23 12.40 23.59 4.17
C GLY A 23 12.27 25.07 3.79
N LYS A 24 13.21 25.90 4.25
CA LYS A 24 13.28 27.32 3.90
C LYS A 24 13.84 27.57 2.48
N GLY A 25 14.55 26.59 1.92
CA GLY A 25 15.21 26.64 0.62
C GLY A 25 15.60 25.23 0.20
N THR A 26 16.64 25.08 -0.62
CA THR A 26 17.14 23.77 -1.10
C THR A 26 17.95 23.02 -0.03
N GLU A 27 17.37 22.84 1.16
CA GLU A 27 18.05 22.28 2.34
C GLU A 27 17.62 20.86 2.67
N LEU A 28 16.63 20.33 1.92
CA LEU A 28 16.10 18.98 2.07
C LEU A 28 16.66 18.07 0.97
N ILE A 29 17.36 17.02 1.38
CA ILE A 29 18.00 16.06 0.49
C ILE A 29 17.14 14.81 0.38
N SER A 30 16.76 14.46 -0.84
CA SER A 30 16.16 13.18 -1.20
C SER A 30 17.20 12.36 -1.97
N LEU A 31 17.63 11.24 -1.39
CA LEU A 31 18.58 10.32 -2.01
C LEU A 31 17.95 8.95 -2.16
N TYR A 32 17.88 8.46 -3.40
CA TYR A 32 17.39 7.13 -3.76
C TYR A 32 18.54 6.26 -4.22
N VAL A 33 18.73 5.14 -3.57
CA VAL A 33 19.81 4.19 -3.86
C VAL A 33 19.22 2.86 -4.30
N PRO A 34 19.33 2.49 -5.60
CA PRO A 34 18.84 1.21 -6.09
C PRO A 34 19.64 0.05 -5.54
N PRO A 35 19.08 -1.17 -5.46
CA PRO A 35 19.75 -2.36 -4.92
C PRO A 35 21.01 -2.74 -5.70
N THR A 36 21.07 -2.39 -6.99
CA THR A 36 22.22 -2.68 -7.86
C THR A 36 23.43 -1.79 -7.62
N ARG A 37 23.28 -0.70 -6.84
CA ARG A 37 24.36 0.27 -6.62
C ARG A 37 25.14 -0.01 -5.35
N GLN A 38 26.45 -0.01 -5.44
CA GLN A 38 27.32 -0.24 -4.29
C GLN A 38 27.36 0.97 -3.34
N ILE A 39 27.38 0.72 -2.02
CA ILE A 39 27.46 1.77 -0.99
C ILE A 39 28.72 2.63 -1.14
N SER A 40 29.84 2.04 -1.59
CA SER A 40 31.08 2.77 -1.89
C SER A 40 30.90 3.85 -2.95
N ASP A 41 30.15 3.54 -4.02
CA ASP A 41 29.94 4.46 -5.14
C ASP A 41 29.03 5.61 -4.73
N VAL A 42 27.99 5.31 -3.95
CA VAL A 42 27.12 6.32 -3.34
C VAL A 42 27.93 7.25 -2.43
N SER A 43 28.78 6.67 -1.60
CA SER A 43 29.63 7.44 -0.68
C SER A 43 30.61 8.35 -1.43
N ASN A 44 31.20 7.88 -2.53
CA ASN A 44 32.10 8.69 -3.36
C ASN A 44 31.35 9.82 -4.07
N TYR A 45 30.14 9.54 -4.59
CA TYR A 45 29.28 10.56 -5.17
C TYR A 45 28.96 11.66 -4.15
N LEU A 46 28.53 11.27 -2.94
CA LEU A 46 28.18 12.24 -1.88
C LEU A 46 29.38 13.06 -1.40
N LYS A 47 30.60 12.51 -1.39
CA LYS A 47 31.81 13.30 -1.08
C LYS A 47 32.07 14.37 -2.15
N ALA A 48 31.81 14.07 -3.42
CA ALA A 48 31.90 15.03 -4.50
C ALA A 48 30.83 16.15 -4.34
N GLU A 49 29.58 15.77 -4.05
CA GLU A 49 28.49 16.71 -3.76
C GLU A 49 28.79 17.61 -2.55
N TYR A 50 29.37 17.03 -1.49
CA TYR A 50 29.83 17.79 -0.32
C TYR A 50 30.84 18.87 -0.73
N SER A 51 31.81 18.54 -1.56
CA SER A 51 32.80 19.50 -2.05
C SER A 51 32.18 20.60 -2.92
N GLN A 52 31.24 20.21 -3.82
CA GLN A 52 30.53 21.18 -4.68
C GLN A 52 29.60 22.11 -3.88
N SER A 53 29.03 21.63 -2.78
CA SER A 53 28.17 22.42 -1.89
C SER A 53 28.88 23.65 -1.29
N SER A 54 30.22 23.68 -1.30
CA SER A 54 31.03 24.84 -0.88
C SER A 54 30.74 26.09 -1.72
N ASN A 55 30.22 25.92 -2.95
CA ASN A 55 29.86 27.01 -3.86
C ASN A 55 28.49 27.66 -3.54
N ILE A 56 27.73 27.12 -2.59
CA ILE A 56 26.44 27.67 -2.18
C ILE A 56 26.67 29.05 -1.54
N LYS A 57 26.01 30.08 -2.12
CA LYS A 57 26.20 31.49 -1.69
C LYS A 57 25.74 31.74 -0.25
N SER A 58 24.58 31.20 0.13
CA SER A 58 24.05 31.31 1.49
C SER A 58 24.88 30.47 2.47
N SER A 59 25.47 31.09 3.47
CA SER A 59 26.30 30.39 4.47
C SER A 59 25.46 29.44 5.35
N SER A 60 24.22 29.78 5.66
CA SER A 60 23.30 28.91 6.43
C SER A 60 22.90 27.69 5.62
N THR A 61 22.42 27.88 4.38
CA THR A 61 22.05 26.80 3.47
C THR A 61 23.23 25.89 3.21
N ARG A 62 24.45 26.43 2.98
CA ARG A 62 25.66 25.64 2.80
C ARG A 62 25.94 24.74 4.01
N LYS A 63 25.90 25.31 5.25
CA LYS A 63 26.11 24.52 6.46
C LYS A 63 25.06 23.41 6.63
N ASN A 64 23.79 23.72 6.35
CA ASN A 64 22.69 22.77 6.48
C ASN A 64 22.83 21.62 5.46
N VAL A 65 23.14 21.93 4.19
CA VAL A 65 23.37 20.91 3.16
C VAL A 65 24.59 20.04 3.49
N GLN A 66 25.71 20.63 3.91
CA GLN A 66 26.91 19.89 4.30
C GLN A 66 26.68 19.00 5.51
N SER A 67 25.93 19.50 6.50
CA SER A 67 25.53 18.72 7.66
C SER A 67 24.63 17.53 7.28
N ALA A 68 23.66 17.75 6.39
CA ALA A 68 22.79 16.69 5.88
C ALA A 68 23.57 15.61 5.10
N ILE A 69 24.48 16.00 4.18
CA ILE A 69 25.33 15.05 3.46
C ILE A 69 26.22 14.25 4.42
N SER A 70 26.80 14.91 5.43
CA SER A 70 27.62 14.25 6.45
C SER A 70 26.82 13.21 7.24
N SER A 71 25.56 13.54 7.56
CA SER A 71 24.64 12.60 8.21
C SER A 71 24.30 11.41 7.34
N ILE A 72 24.05 11.59 6.03
CA ILE A 72 23.83 10.49 5.10
C ILE A 72 25.06 9.59 5.04
N LEU A 73 26.25 10.18 4.90
CA LEU A 73 27.53 9.44 4.87
C LEU A 73 27.75 8.62 6.15
N ALA A 74 27.41 9.15 7.32
CA ALA A 74 27.49 8.44 8.59
C ALA A 74 26.53 7.23 8.61
N ARG A 75 25.29 7.41 8.13
CA ARG A 75 24.27 6.34 8.05
C ARG A 75 24.67 5.26 7.03
N LEU A 76 25.18 5.62 5.86
CA LEU A 76 25.63 4.66 4.85
C LEU A 76 26.70 3.70 5.37
N ARG A 77 27.55 4.13 6.30
CA ARG A 77 28.59 3.28 6.92
C ARG A 77 28.01 2.13 7.74
N THR A 78 26.76 2.20 8.18
CA THR A 78 26.11 1.12 8.93
C THR A 78 25.68 -0.03 8.03
N TYR A 79 25.61 0.19 6.71
CA TYR A 79 25.21 -0.81 5.72
C TYR A 79 26.45 -1.44 5.07
N LYS A 80 26.54 -2.76 5.11
CA LYS A 80 27.58 -3.51 4.39
C LYS A 80 27.28 -3.62 2.90
N HIS A 81 26.00 -3.80 2.58
CA HIS A 81 25.47 -3.91 1.22
C HIS A 81 24.20 -3.07 1.13
N THR A 82 23.83 -2.68 -0.08
CA THR A 82 22.51 -2.10 -0.32
C THR A 82 21.45 -3.20 -0.12
N PRO A 83 20.37 -2.96 0.64
CA PRO A 83 19.27 -3.92 0.78
C PRO A 83 18.61 -4.28 -0.55
N ASP A 84 17.89 -5.40 -0.58
CA ASP A 84 17.29 -5.97 -1.80
C ASP A 84 16.36 -5.01 -2.55
N ASN A 85 15.68 -4.12 -1.83
CA ASN A 85 14.82 -3.09 -2.42
C ASN A 85 15.50 -1.71 -2.50
N GLY A 86 16.75 -1.60 -2.10
CA GLY A 86 17.48 -0.32 -2.06
C GLY A 86 17.25 0.46 -0.77
N LEU A 87 17.66 1.72 -0.78
CA LEU A 87 17.57 2.65 0.35
C LEU A 87 17.08 4.01 -0.11
N VAL A 88 16.28 4.66 0.74
CA VAL A 88 15.87 6.04 0.54
C VAL A 88 16.20 6.86 1.77
N PHE A 89 16.87 8.00 1.58
CA PHE A 89 17.21 8.95 2.62
C PHE A 89 16.47 10.26 2.38
N PHE A 90 15.77 10.73 3.39
CA PHE A 90 15.21 12.07 3.45
C PHE A 90 15.84 12.77 4.64
N ILE A 91 16.84 13.58 4.38
CA ILE A 91 17.65 14.25 5.41
C ILE A 91 17.80 15.72 5.07
N GLY A 92 17.60 16.58 6.06
CA GLY A 92 17.75 18.01 5.88
C GLY A 92 17.42 18.79 7.16
N HIS A 93 17.26 20.10 6.99
CA HIS A 93 16.95 20.99 8.10
C HIS A 93 15.59 21.64 7.90
N ARG A 94 14.68 21.47 8.86
CA ARG A 94 13.41 22.23 8.91
C ARG A 94 13.55 23.46 9.81
N LYS A 95 12.79 24.49 9.53
CA LYS A 95 12.70 25.65 10.40
C LYS A 95 11.87 25.34 11.63
N VAL A 96 12.41 25.65 12.82
CA VAL A 96 11.72 25.58 14.11
C VAL A 96 11.81 27.00 14.71
N GLY A 97 10.69 27.75 14.74
CA GLY A 97 10.70 29.12 15.22
C GLY A 97 11.30 30.16 14.23
N ALA A 98 11.72 31.33 14.73
CA ALA A 98 12.14 32.45 13.89
C ALA A 98 13.50 32.23 13.19
N ASP A 99 14.53 31.71 13.93
CA ASP A 99 15.91 31.58 13.43
C ASP A 99 16.56 30.21 13.71
N GLN A 100 15.84 29.27 14.30
CA GLN A 100 16.36 27.94 14.60
C GLN A 100 15.99 26.93 13.52
N THR A 101 16.94 26.06 13.19
CA THR A 101 16.71 24.92 12.30
C THR A 101 17.02 23.61 13.06
N ARG A 102 16.17 22.60 12.86
CA ARG A 102 16.37 21.26 13.42
C ARG A 102 16.63 20.27 12.29
N MET A 103 17.64 19.43 12.46
CA MET A 103 17.91 18.36 11.53
C MET A 103 16.84 17.27 11.63
N ILE A 104 16.34 16.85 10.51
CA ILE A 104 15.39 15.74 10.35
C ILE A 104 16.03 14.65 9.51
N GLN A 105 15.78 13.38 9.88
CA GLN A 105 16.40 12.23 9.27
C GLN A 105 15.39 11.10 9.18
N PHE A 106 15.07 10.70 7.95
CA PHE A 106 14.33 9.48 7.66
C PHE A 106 15.19 8.62 6.75
N VAL A 107 15.32 7.34 7.12
CA VAL A 107 15.96 6.32 6.30
C VAL A 107 14.97 5.19 6.11
N LEU A 108 14.59 4.94 4.88
CA LEU A 108 13.54 4.00 4.53
C LEU A 108 14.08 2.89 3.63
N GLU A 109 13.68 1.66 3.92
CA GLU A 109 13.79 0.53 3.02
C GLU A 109 12.41 0.39 2.34
N PRO A 110 12.30 0.73 1.04
CA PRO A 110 11.01 0.74 0.38
C PRO A 110 10.48 -0.68 0.15
N PRO A 111 9.14 -0.86 0.03
CA PRO A 111 8.53 -2.16 -0.22
C PRO A 111 8.87 -2.77 -1.57
N ASP A 112 9.10 -1.93 -2.57
CA ASP A 112 9.49 -2.33 -3.91
C ASP A 112 10.88 -1.78 -4.26
N PRO A 113 11.62 -2.43 -5.17
CA PRO A 113 12.96 -1.99 -5.54
C PRO A 113 12.98 -0.56 -6.09
N VAL A 114 13.88 0.25 -5.56
CA VAL A 114 14.17 1.59 -6.13
C VAL A 114 14.68 1.42 -7.56
N PRO A 115 14.03 2.01 -8.57
CA PRO A 115 14.38 1.76 -9.97
C PRO A 115 15.68 2.45 -10.39
N THR A 116 15.95 3.64 -9.87
CA THR A 116 17.10 4.45 -10.32
C THR A 116 17.74 5.21 -9.17
N PHE A 117 19.05 5.46 -9.32
CA PHE A 117 19.76 6.35 -8.42
C PHE A 117 19.34 7.80 -8.66
N MET A 118 18.99 8.50 -7.58
CA MET A 118 18.62 9.91 -7.63
C MET A 118 19.15 10.65 -6.42
N TYR A 119 19.69 11.82 -6.63
CA TYR A 119 20.05 12.79 -5.60
C TYR A 119 19.41 14.13 -5.95
N ARG A 120 18.61 14.65 -5.03
CA ARG A 120 17.92 15.93 -5.23
C ARG A 120 17.93 16.75 -3.95
N CYS A 121 18.26 18.04 -4.09
CA CYS A 121 18.15 19.03 -3.02
C CYS A 121 17.03 20.01 -3.37
N ASP A 122 16.02 20.14 -2.52
CA ASP A 122 14.87 21.03 -2.76
C ASP A 122 14.32 21.59 -1.44
N SER A 123 13.29 22.45 -1.54
CA SER A 123 12.50 22.97 -0.41
C SER A 123 11.49 21.93 0.13
N GLN A 124 11.21 20.87 -0.62
CA GLN A 124 10.38 19.73 -0.24
C GLN A 124 11.11 18.44 -0.56
N PHE A 125 10.82 17.39 0.18
CA PHE A 125 11.30 16.07 -0.17
C PHE A 125 10.59 15.54 -1.42
N TYR A 126 11.33 14.90 -2.29
CA TYR A 126 10.80 14.27 -3.49
C TYR A 126 10.35 12.85 -3.19
N THR A 127 9.05 12.61 -3.10
CA THR A 127 8.44 11.34 -2.66
C THR A 127 7.75 10.57 -3.76
N GLU A 128 7.55 11.16 -4.96
CA GLU A 128 6.82 10.55 -6.07
C GLU A 128 7.19 9.09 -6.38
N PRO A 129 8.49 8.67 -6.35
CA PRO A 129 8.84 7.28 -6.63
C PRO A 129 8.32 6.27 -5.59
N LEU A 130 7.94 6.74 -4.41
CA LEU A 130 7.38 5.92 -3.32
C LEU A 130 5.86 5.92 -3.30
N ASP A 131 5.24 6.84 -4.03
CA ASP A 131 3.79 6.91 -4.14
C ASP A 131 3.30 5.69 -4.91
N GLY A 132 2.38 4.95 -4.32
CA GLY A 132 1.86 3.71 -4.87
C GLY A 132 2.61 2.43 -4.49
N MET A 133 3.78 2.51 -3.83
CA MET A 133 4.45 1.32 -3.31
C MET A 133 3.72 0.67 -2.12
N LEU A 134 2.77 1.39 -1.52
CA LEU A 134 1.97 0.93 -0.35
C LEU A 134 0.59 0.42 -0.74
N GLU A 135 0.20 0.59 -1.99
CA GLU A 135 -1.09 0.06 -2.42
C GLU A 135 -1.07 -1.46 -2.27
N ASP A 136 -2.15 -1.99 -1.71
CA ASP A 136 -2.29 -3.43 -1.53
C ASP A 136 -2.01 -4.13 -2.86
N LYS A 137 -1.08 -5.07 -2.84
CA LYS A 137 -0.76 -5.89 -4.01
C LYS A 137 -1.88 -6.91 -4.24
N THR A 138 -3.12 -6.40 -4.34
CA THR A 138 -4.21 -7.22 -4.83
C THR A 138 -3.86 -7.70 -6.23
N VAL A 139 -3.95 -9.01 -6.41
CA VAL A 139 -3.65 -9.64 -7.69
C VAL A 139 -4.96 -9.88 -8.42
N TYR A 140 -5.12 -9.23 -9.57
CA TYR A 140 -6.24 -9.49 -10.46
C TYR A 140 -5.74 -10.18 -11.73
N GLY A 141 -6.45 -11.22 -12.16
CA GLY A 141 -6.27 -11.84 -13.47
C GLY A 141 -6.86 -10.94 -14.55
N LEU A 142 -6.12 -10.73 -15.62
CA LEU A 142 -6.54 -9.97 -16.79
C LEU A 142 -6.68 -10.95 -17.97
N LEU A 143 -7.85 -11.02 -18.58
CA LEU A 143 -8.13 -11.85 -19.73
C LEU A 143 -8.79 -11.00 -20.82
N LEU A 144 -8.07 -10.80 -21.92
CA LEU A 144 -8.64 -10.23 -23.13
C LEU A 144 -8.96 -11.36 -24.12
N VAL A 145 -10.14 -11.34 -24.70
CA VAL A 145 -10.55 -12.37 -25.64
C VAL A 145 -11.37 -11.81 -26.81
N ASP A 146 -10.93 -12.16 -28.00
CA ASP A 146 -11.69 -12.03 -29.26
C ASP A 146 -11.60 -13.33 -30.03
N ARG A 147 -12.23 -13.40 -31.20
CA ARG A 147 -12.16 -14.58 -32.09
C ARG A 147 -10.80 -14.77 -32.73
N SER A 148 -10.04 -13.69 -32.89
CA SER A 148 -8.73 -13.68 -33.55
C SER A 148 -7.56 -13.82 -32.59
N GLU A 149 -7.73 -13.43 -31.33
CA GLU A 149 -6.63 -13.28 -30.42
C GLU A 149 -7.11 -13.33 -28.96
N ALA A 150 -6.23 -13.73 -28.05
CA ALA A 150 -6.46 -13.61 -26.61
C ALA A 150 -5.15 -13.29 -25.88
N THR A 151 -5.25 -12.45 -24.84
CA THR A 151 -4.13 -12.07 -24.00
C THR A 151 -4.44 -12.34 -22.55
N ILE A 152 -3.47 -12.92 -21.83
CA ILE A 152 -3.57 -13.22 -20.40
C ILE A 152 -2.46 -12.50 -19.67
N GLY A 153 -2.80 -11.87 -18.56
CA GLY A 153 -1.87 -11.14 -17.70
C GLY A 153 -2.36 -11.03 -16.27
N PHE A 154 -1.59 -10.32 -15.47
CA PHE A 154 -1.95 -9.95 -14.10
C PHE A 154 -1.88 -8.43 -13.92
N LEU A 155 -2.74 -7.93 -13.08
CA LEU A 155 -2.56 -6.63 -12.42
C LEU A 155 -2.09 -6.91 -10.99
N ARG A 156 -0.86 -6.51 -10.65
CA ARG A 156 -0.28 -6.61 -9.31
C ARG A 156 -0.09 -5.20 -8.74
N GLY A 157 -1.01 -4.76 -7.89
CA GLY A 157 -1.09 -3.35 -7.50
C GLY A 157 -1.33 -2.48 -8.73
N LYS A 158 -0.35 -1.66 -9.12
CA LYS A 158 -0.41 -0.83 -10.36
C LYS A 158 0.36 -1.41 -11.55
N HIS A 159 1.08 -2.52 -11.36
CA HIS A 159 1.91 -3.10 -12.40
C HIS A 159 1.12 -4.10 -13.25
N ILE A 160 1.15 -3.90 -14.56
CA ILE A 160 0.58 -4.83 -15.55
C ILE A 160 1.68 -5.79 -15.98
N GLU A 161 1.46 -7.06 -15.74
CA GLU A 161 2.32 -8.15 -16.17
C GLU A 161 1.63 -8.94 -17.28
N LEU A 162 2.09 -8.79 -18.52
CA LEU A 162 1.62 -9.61 -19.64
C LEU A 162 2.30 -10.97 -19.56
N ILE A 163 1.52 -12.05 -19.43
CA ILE A 163 2.04 -13.41 -19.33
C ILE A 163 2.08 -14.07 -20.71
N LYS A 164 0.99 -13.98 -21.46
CA LYS A 164 0.89 -14.64 -22.75
C LYS A 164 -0.13 -13.99 -23.67
N ASN A 165 0.25 -13.89 -24.93
CA ASN A 165 -0.65 -13.57 -26.04
C ASN A 165 -0.71 -14.78 -26.96
N ILE A 166 -1.91 -15.12 -27.43
CA ILE A 166 -2.13 -16.22 -28.36
C ILE A 166 -3.04 -15.80 -29.52
N GLU A 167 -2.58 -16.08 -30.72
CA GLU A 167 -3.36 -15.87 -31.93
C GLU A 167 -4.25 -17.07 -32.23
N SER A 168 -5.39 -16.79 -32.80
CA SER A 168 -6.37 -17.77 -33.26
C SER A 168 -6.12 -18.15 -34.73
N GLN A 169 -6.38 -19.39 -35.06
CA GLN A 169 -6.43 -19.86 -36.46
C GLN A 169 -7.86 -19.85 -37.03
N VAL A 170 -8.80 -19.16 -36.38
CA VAL A 170 -10.19 -19.05 -36.80
C VAL A 170 -10.24 -18.25 -38.11
N PRO A 171 -10.77 -18.83 -39.22
CA PRO A 171 -10.84 -18.11 -40.48
C PRO A 171 -11.74 -16.87 -40.38
N SER A 172 -11.33 -15.77 -41.01
CA SER A 172 -12.15 -14.57 -41.12
C SER A 172 -13.45 -14.83 -41.87
N LYS A 173 -14.54 -14.13 -41.55
CA LYS A 173 -15.83 -14.25 -42.22
C LYS A 173 -15.68 -13.89 -43.71
N HIS A 174 -15.83 -14.88 -44.59
CA HIS A 174 -16.00 -14.65 -46.05
C HIS A 174 -17.45 -14.21 -46.31
N ARG A 175 -17.61 -13.05 -46.93
CA ARG A 175 -18.93 -12.45 -47.26
C ARG A 175 -19.56 -13.01 -48.53
N MET A 176 -19.05 -14.08 -49.13
CA MET A 176 -19.62 -14.66 -50.37
C MET A 176 -20.71 -15.68 -50.00
N GLY A 177 -21.95 -15.38 -50.38
CA GLY A 177 -23.10 -16.27 -50.21
C GLY A 177 -23.07 -17.45 -51.22
N GLY A 178 -23.59 -18.60 -50.79
CA GLY A 178 -23.71 -19.80 -51.57
C GLY A 178 -24.09 -21.00 -50.71
N GLN A 179 -24.41 -22.15 -51.33
CA GLN A 179 -24.79 -23.39 -50.60
C GLN A 179 -23.73 -23.84 -49.56
N SER A 180 -22.47 -23.51 -49.77
CA SER A 180 -21.36 -23.82 -48.87
C SER A 180 -21.22 -22.85 -47.68
N ALA A 181 -21.91 -21.71 -47.68
CA ALA A 181 -21.81 -20.70 -46.62
C ALA A 181 -22.13 -21.26 -45.22
N ARG A 182 -23.21 -22.03 -45.09
CA ARG A 182 -23.57 -22.68 -43.81
C ARG A 182 -22.53 -23.69 -43.31
N ARG A 183 -21.83 -24.38 -44.24
CA ARG A 183 -20.74 -25.30 -43.87
C ARG A 183 -19.53 -24.52 -43.34
N PHE A 184 -19.18 -23.43 -43.99
CA PHE A 184 -18.08 -22.55 -43.53
C PHE A 184 -18.40 -21.86 -42.20
N GLU A 185 -19.65 -21.40 -41.98
CA GLU A 185 -20.09 -20.85 -40.71
C GLU A 185 -19.91 -21.86 -39.57
N ARG A 186 -20.34 -23.12 -39.74
CA ARG A 186 -20.11 -24.19 -38.76
C ARG A 186 -18.64 -24.46 -38.48
N LEU A 187 -17.79 -24.45 -39.52
CA LEU A 187 -16.35 -24.64 -39.35
C LEU A 187 -15.72 -23.48 -38.55
N ILE A 188 -16.16 -22.25 -38.82
CA ILE A 188 -15.74 -21.06 -38.06
C ILE A 188 -16.18 -21.15 -36.60
N GLU A 189 -17.42 -21.60 -36.37
CA GLU A 189 -17.93 -21.78 -34.99
C GLU A 189 -17.16 -22.87 -34.23
N ILE A 190 -16.88 -24.01 -34.87
CA ILE A 190 -16.09 -25.10 -34.28
C ILE A 190 -14.68 -24.61 -33.96
N ALA A 191 -14.02 -23.92 -34.92
CA ALA A 191 -12.68 -23.38 -34.70
C ALA A 191 -12.65 -22.33 -33.57
N ALA A 192 -13.66 -21.47 -33.50
CA ALA A 192 -13.78 -20.50 -32.40
C ALA A 192 -13.97 -21.19 -31.03
N HIS A 193 -14.82 -22.24 -30.98
CA HIS A 193 -15.04 -23.01 -29.78
C HIS A 193 -13.75 -23.71 -29.27
N GLU A 194 -12.98 -24.33 -30.21
CA GLU A 194 -11.68 -24.92 -29.84
C GLU A 194 -10.66 -23.89 -29.41
N PHE A 195 -10.66 -22.70 -30.01
CA PHE A 195 -9.83 -21.60 -29.57
C PHE A 195 -10.20 -21.14 -28.15
N PHE A 196 -11.48 -20.96 -27.85
CA PHE A 196 -11.94 -20.55 -26.51
C PHE A 196 -11.61 -21.59 -25.45
N LYS A 197 -11.68 -22.89 -25.74
CA LYS A 197 -11.19 -23.96 -24.88
C LYS A 197 -9.68 -23.82 -24.57
N LYS A 198 -8.90 -23.52 -25.61
CA LYS A 198 -7.47 -23.30 -25.48
C LYS A 198 -7.18 -22.09 -24.59
N VAL A 199 -7.92 -20.98 -24.75
CA VAL A 199 -7.84 -19.79 -23.91
C VAL A 199 -8.18 -20.14 -22.45
N ALA A 200 -9.26 -20.90 -22.22
CA ALA A 200 -9.69 -21.31 -20.89
C ALA A 200 -8.67 -22.20 -20.18
N ASN A 201 -8.07 -23.15 -20.90
CA ASN A 201 -7.01 -24.00 -20.33
C ASN A 201 -5.77 -23.16 -19.96
N LEU A 202 -5.38 -22.22 -20.82
CA LEU A 202 -4.28 -21.32 -20.53
C LEU A 202 -4.58 -20.40 -19.32
N ALA A 203 -5.82 -19.93 -19.21
CA ALA A 203 -6.27 -19.17 -18.03
C ALA A 203 -6.21 -20.03 -16.77
N LEU A 204 -6.58 -21.32 -16.84
CA LEU A 204 -6.48 -22.23 -15.71
C LEU A 204 -5.01 -22.49 -15.29
N GLU A 205 -4.13 -22.70 -16.26
CA GLU A 205 -2.69 -22.86 -15.99
C GLU A 205 -2.07 -21.62 -15.36
N THR A 206 -2.49 -20.43 -15.81
CA THR A 206 -1.92 -19.15 -15.35
C THR A 206 -2.51 -18.72 -14.02
N PHE A 207 -3.84 -18.69 -13.91
CA PHE A 207 -4.54 -18.16 -12.74
C PHE A 207 -4.71 -19.19 -11.62
N GLY A 208 -4.78 -20.48 -11.95
CA GLY A 208 -5.01 -21.56 -10.97
C GLY A 208 -3.86 -21.75 -9.98
N GLY A 209 -2.63 -21.35 -10.36
CA GLY A 209 -1.45 -21.36 -9.49
C GLY A 209 -1.31 -20.16 -8.57
N GLU A 210 -2.08 -19.09 -8.82
CA GLU A 210 -1.98 -17.83 -8.07
C GLU A 210 -2.85 -17.86 -6.81
N LYS A 211 -2.21 -18.00 -5.66
CA LYS A 211 -2.91 -18.11 -4.37
C LYS A 211 -3.60 -16.81 -3.94
N GLU A 212 -3.05 -15.67 -4.37
CA GLU A 212 -3.54 -14.34 -3.99
C GLU A 212 -4.49 -13.74 -5.00
N LEU A 213 -4.93 -14.52 -6.00
CA LEU A 213 -5.87 -14.06 -7.02
C LEU A 213 -7.19 -13.62 -6.37
N THR A 214 -7.41 -12.32 -6.35
CA THR A 214 -8.60 -11.67 -5.79
C THR A 214 -9.80 -11.78 -6.74
N GLY A 215 -9.57 -11.59 -8.04
CA GLY A 215 -10.61 -11.66 -9.06
C GLY A 215 -10.05 -11.67 -10.46
N ILE A 216 -10.94 -11.81 -11.45
CA ILE A 216 -10.60 -11.84 -12.88
C ILE A 216 -11.43 -10.78 -13.60
N LEU A 217 -10.76 -9.93 -14.38
CA LEU A 217 -11.36 -8.98 -15.29
C LEU A 217 -11.30 -9.57 -16.71
N ILE A 218 -12.42 -9.57 -17.39
CA ILE A 218 -12.49 -10.04 -18.78
C ILE A 218 -12.73 -8.83 -19.69
N GLY A 219 -11.93 -8.69 -20.75
CA GLY A 219 -12.08 -7.62 -21.74
C GLY A 219 -12.05 -8.16 -23.15
N GLY A 220 -12.41 -7.33 -24.10
CA GLY A 220 -12.32 -7.62 -25.52
C GLY A 220 -13.28 -6.79 -26.37
N PRO A 221 -13.07 -6.71 -27.68
CA PRO A 221 -13.95 -6.01 -28.60
C PRO A 221 -15.25 -6.78 -28.86
N GLY A 222 -16.34 -6.07 -28.96
CA GLY A 222 -17.64 -6.64 -29.33
C GLY A 222 -18.18 -7.69 -28.36
N PRO A 223 -19.11 -8.57 -28.80
CA PRO A 223 -19.84 -9.50 -27.92
C PRO A 223 -19.11 -10.80 -27.62
N THR A 224 -17.87 -10.97 -28.07
CA THR A 224 -17.14 -12.24 -27.91
C THR A 224 -16.82 -12.56 -26.47
N LYS A 225 -16.45 -11.55 -25.68
CA LYS A 225 -16.15 -11.69 -24.25
C LYS A 225 -17.36 -12.10 -23.41
N GLU A 226 -18.55 -11.51 -23.70
CA GLU A 226 -19.79 -11.90 -23.05
C GLU A 226 -20.18 -13.33 -23.39
N PHE A 227 -20.01 -13.71 -24.66
CA PHE A 227 -20.23 -15.09 -25.09
C PHE A 227 -19.29 -16.05 -24.38
N PHE A 228 -17.98 -15.74 -24.33
CA PHE A 228 -16.99 -16.56 -23.64
C PHE A 228 -17.32 -16.73 -22.15
N ASN A 229 -17.71 -15.65 -21.48
CA ASN A 229 -18.06 -15.68 -20.06
C ASN A 229 -19.38 -16.43 -19.79
N LYS A 230 -20.41 -16.21 -20.62
CA LYS A 230 -21.74 -16.80 -20.45
C LYS A 230 -21.79 -18.29 -20.74
N GLU A 231 -21.06 -18.75 -21.76
CA GLU A 231 -20.97 -20.18 -22.11
C GLU A 231 -20.12 -20.98 -21.13
N GLY A 232 -19.49 -20.35 -20.14
CA GLY A 232 -18.79 -21.02 -19.04
C GLY A 232 -17.56 -21.80 -19.49
N TYR A 233 -16.75 -21.22 -20.39
CA TYR A 233 -15.49 -21.87 -20.81
C TYR A 233 -14.48 -21.97 -19.66
N LEU A 234 -14.46 -20.99 -18.77
CA LEU A 234 -13.56 -21.01 -17.61
C LEU A 234 -13.94 -22.14 -16.65
N ASN A 235 -12.95 -22.71 -15.97
CA ASN A 235 -13.17 -23.62 -14.86
C ASN A 235 -14.08 -22.94 -13.81
N HIS A 236 -14.93 -23.73 -13.15
CA HIS A 236 -15.92 -23.27 -12.17
C HIS A 236 -15.31 -22.42 -11.04
N GLU A 237 -14.07 -22.69 -10.58
CA GLU A 237 -13.40 -21.89 -9.57
C GLU A 237 -12.98 -20.53 -10.09
N LEU A 238 -12.45 -20.47 -11.32
CA LEU A 238 -12.10 -19.20 -11.97
C LEU A 238 -13.34 -18.42 -12.35
N GLN A 239 -14.40 -19.09 -12.81
CA GLN A 239 -15.67 -18.45 -13.17
C GLN A 239 -16.28 -17.70 -11.99
N LYS A 240 -16.18 -18.21 -10.77
CA LYS A 240 -16.63 -17.53 -9.55
C LYS A 240 -15.81 -16.29 -9.21
N LYS A 241 -14.59 -16.21 -9.69
CA LYS A 241 -13.70 -15.08 -9.51
C LYS A 241 -13.84 -14.00 -10.58
N VAL A 242 -14.63 -14.23 -11.63
CA VAL A 242 -14.90 -13.19 -12.63
C VAL A 242 -15.68 -12.06 -11.99
N ILE A 243 -15.11 -10.88 -12.03
CA ILE A 243 -15.68 -9.66 -11.47
C ILE A 243 -16.67 -9.06 -12.44
N ASP A 244 -16.21 -8.76 -13.65
CA ASP A 244 -17.03 -8.15 -14.68
C ASP A 244 -16.38 -8.27 -16.06
N THR A 245 -17.12 -7.86 -17.11
CA THR A 245 -16.68 -7.84 -18.49
C THR A 245 -16.67 -6.42 -19.03
N PHE A 246 -15.60 -6.03 -19.74
CA PHE A 246 -15.38 -4.67 -20.22
C PHE A 246 -15.10 -4.63 -21.73
N ASP A 247 -15.72 -3.66 -22.41
CA ASP A 247 -15.41 -3.41 -23.83
C ASP A 247 -14.03 -2.77 -23.95
N THR A 248 -13.13 -3.41 -24.69
CA THR A 248 -11.83 -2.85 -25.09
C THR A 248 -11.72 -2.80 -26.62
N GLY A 249 -11.00 -1.83 -27.13
CA GLY A 249 -10.76 -1.71 -28.58
C GLY A 249 -9.68 -2.68 -29.09
N TYR A 250 -8.84 -3.19 -28.19
CA TYR A 250 -7.67 -4.03 -28.49
C TYR A 250 -7.63 -5.27 -27.61
N THR A 251 -6.90 -6.29 -28.08
CA THR A 251 -6.68 -7.55 -27.35
C THR A 251 -5.21 -7.81 -27.01
N ASP A 252 -4.35 -6.82 -27.18
CA ASP A 252 -2.92 -6.81 -26.93
C ASP A 252 -2.57 -6.07 -25.60
N ASP A 253 -1.31 -5.67 -25.43
CA ASP A 253 -0.83 -4.87 -24.26
C ASP A 253 -1.60 -3.55 -24.10
N GLN A 254 -1.99 -2.91 -25.19
CA GLN A 254 -2.79 -1.70 -25.15
C GLN A 254 -4.21 -1.98 -24.63
N GLY A 255 -4.77 -3.11 -25.02
CA GLY A 255 -6.06 -3.59 -24.52
C GLY A 255 -6.04 -3.87 -23.01
N LEU A 256 -4.93 -4.40 -22.46
CA LEU A 256 -4.78 -4.58 -21.00
C LEU A 256 -4.83 -3.25 -20.26
N LYS A 257 -4.18 -2.22 -20.77
CA LYS A 257 -4.21 -0.86 -20.18
C LYS A 257 -5.61 -0.26 -20.21
N GLU A 258 -6.31 -0.44 -21.35
CA GLU A 258 -7.69 0.00 -21.52
C GLU A 258 -8.65 -0.74 -20.58
N LEU A 259 -8.47 -2.05 -20.41
CA LEU A 259 -9.26 -2.89 -19.51
C LEU A 259 -9.15 -2.36 -18.05
N ILE A 260 -7.95 -2.09 -17.59
CA ILE A 260 -7.73 -1.59 -16.23
C ILE A 260 -8.35 -0.21 -16.04
N GLU A 261 -8.19 0.69 -17.03
CA GLU A 261 -8.78 2.02 -16.95
C GLU A 261 -10.30 1.98 -16.80
N LYS A 262 -10.96 1.09 -17.55
CA LYS A 262 -12.42 0.90 -17.46
C LYS A 262 -12.88 0.15 -16.20
N ALA A 263 -12.01 -0.69 -15.65
CA ALA A 263 -12.32 -1.45 -14.45
C ALA A 263 -12.07 -0.67 -13.13
N LYS A 264 -11.47 0.53 -13.16
CA LYS A 264 -11.10 1.29 -11.96
C LYS A 264 -12.24 1.47 -10.96
N GLU A 265 -13.42 1.85 -11.43
CA GLU A 265 -14.59 2.02 -10.55
C GLU A 265 -15.00 0.70 -9.92
N SER A 266 -15.12 -0.38 -10.72
CA SER A 266 -15.48 -1.71 -10.22
C SER A 266 -14.46 -2.26 -9.23
N LEU A 267 -13.17 -2.00 -9.42
CA LEU A 267 -12.12 -2.40 -8.49
C LEU A 267 -12.21 -1.63 -7.17
N ARG A 268 -12.42 -0.31 -7.24
CA ARG A 268 -12.64 0.53 -6.05
C ARG A 268 -13.87 0.09 -5.26
N ASP A 269 -14.95 -0.23 -5.94
CA ASP A 269 -16.18 -0.71 -5.30
C ASP A 269 -15.99 -2.03 -4.56
N ILE A 270 -15.11 -2.92 -5.05
CA ILE A 270 -14.80 -4.20 -4.39
C ILE A 270 -14.08 -3.97 -3.07
N ASP A 271 -13.08 -3.09 -3.03
CA ASP A 271 -12.34 -2.76 -1.82
C ASP A 271 -13.26 -2.10 -0.78
N LEU A 272 -14.09 -1.15 -1.21
CA LEU A 272 -15.12 -0.53 -0.37
C LEU A 272 -16.14 -1.55 0.15
N MET A 273 -16.60 -2.50 -0.69
CA MET A 273 -17.51 -3.56 -0.26
C MET A 273 -16.88 -4.51 0.76
N ARG A 274 -15.57 -4.75 0.68
CA ARG A 274 -14.83 -5.56 1.66
C ARG A 274 -14.82 -4.85 3.02
N GLU A 275 -14.45 -3.57 3.05
CA GLU A 275 -14.45 -2.77 4.26
C GLU A 275 -15.86 -2.69 4.86
N LYS A 276 -16.86 -2.43 4.04
CA LYS A 276 -18.27 -2.39 4.44
C LYS A 276 -18.73 -3.68 5.11
N ARG A 277 -18.39 -4.84 4.54
CA ARG A 277 -18.73 -6.15 5.14
C ARG A 277 -18.08 -6.35 6.50
N LEU A 278 -16.82 -5.90 6.67
CA LEU A 278 -16.10 -6.00 7.94
C LEU A 278 -16.74 -5.14 9.02
N ILE A 279 -17.04 -3.89 8.70
CA ILE A 279 -17.72 -2.98 9.64
C ILE A 279 -19.13 -3.44 9.94
N GLN A 280 -19.89 -3.92 8.94
CA GLN A 280 -21.21 -4.49 9.18
C GLN A 280 -21.17 -5.70 10.11
N ARG A 281 -20.21 -6.62 9.91
CA ARG A 281 -19.98 -7.74 10.81
C ARG A 281 -19.68 -7.28 12.24
N LEU A 282 -18.85 -6.25 12.40
CA LEU A 282 -18.58 -5.64 13.70
C LEU A 282 -19.86 -5.11 14.36
N LEU A 283 -20.66 -4.34 13.62
CA LEU A 283 -21.91 -3.76 14.12
C LEU A 283 -22.93 -4.83 14.50
N ASP A 284 -23.02 -5.89 13.70
CA ASP A 284 -23.92 -7.01 13.99
C ASP A 284 -23.52 -7.73 15.28
N GLU A 285 -22.22 -7.90 15.52
CA GLU A 285 -21.70 -8.46 16.77
C GLU A 285 -21.97 -7.53 17.97
N ILE A 286 -21.83 -6.22 17.82
CA ILE A 286 -22.14 -5.23 18.88
C ILE A 286 -23.61 -5.24 19.27
N ARG A 287 -24.52 -5.45 18.30
CA ARG A 287 -25.98 -5.47 18.52
C ARG A 287 -26.52 -6.68 19.25
N LYS A 288 -25.74 -7.74 19.40
CA LYS A 288 -26.17 -8.96 20.09
C LYS A 288 -26.38 -8.71 21.59
N ALA A 289 -27.59 -8.98 22.09
CA ALA A 289 -28.01 -8.67 23.46
C ALA A 289 -27.26 -9.46 24.55
N GLU A 290 -26.74 -10.64 24.24
CA GLU A 290 -26.08 -11.56 25.22
C GLU A 290 -24.53 -11.51 25.14
N GLY A 291 -23.96 -10.40 24.67
CA GLY A 291 -22.52 -10.25 24.51
C GLY A 291 -22.04 -10.82 23.17
N GLY A 292 -21.91 -9.96 22.16
CA GLY A 292 -21.39 -10.35 20.86
C GLY A 292 -19.87 -10.49 20.87
N LEU A 293 -19.35 -11.00 19.75
CA LEU A 293 -17.91 -11.19 19.53
C LEU A 293 -17.27 -9.90 19.01
N ALA A 294 -17.47 -8.78 19.69
CA ALA A 294 -16.90 -7.50 19.32
C ALA A 294 -16.43 -6.70 20.52
N VAL A 295 -15.30 -6.01 20.36
CA VAL A 295 -14.78 -5.02 21.32
C VAL A 295 -14.30 -3.79 20.57
N TYR A 296 -14.32 -2.63 21.23
CA TYR A 296 -13.84 -1.37 20.65
C TYR A 296 -13.19 -0.49 21.70
N GLY A 297 -12.38 0.44 21.22
CA GLY A 297 -11.59 1.33 22.07
C GLY A 297 -10.31 0.66 22.61
N GLU A 298 -9.34 1.49 22.97
CA GLU A 298 -7.96 1.06 23.25
C GLU A 298 -7.86 0.03 24.38
N ALA A 299 -8.51 0.32 25.53
CA ALA A 299 -8.38 -0.52 26.72
C ALA A 299 -8.93 -1.94 26.49
N GLN A 300 -10.12 -2.04 25.87
CA GLN A 300 -10.77 -3.32 25.62
C GLN A 300 -10.03 -4.11 24.54
N VAL A 301 -9.59 -3.46 23.48
CA VAL A 301 -8.82 -4.10 22.41
C VAL A 301 -7.48 -4.61 22.92
N LYS A 302 -6.74 -3.83 23.73
CA LYS A 302 -5.48 -4.29 24.34
C LYS A 302 -5.69 -5.50 25.26
N SER A 303 -6.74 -5.47 26.08
CA SER A 303 -7.09 -6.61 26.94
C SER A 303 -7.43 -7.87 26.11
N ALA A 304 -8.19 -7.71 25.03
CA ALA A 304 -8.55 -8.80 24.14
C ALA A 304 -7.35 -9.36 23.36
N LEU A 305 -6.40 -8.50 22.94
CA LEU A 305 -5.13 -8.94 22.34
C LEU A 305 -4.30 -9.77 23.34
N GLN A 306 -4.15 -9.29 24.57
CA GLN A 306 -3.42 -10.00 25.62
C GLN A 306 -4.03 -11.38 25.91
N ALA A 307 -5.34 -11.49 25.79
CA ALA A 307 -6.06 -12.76 25.95
C ALA A 307 -6.01 -13.66 24.70
N GLY A 308 -5.43 -13.20 23.59
CA GLY A 308 -5.43 -13.95 22.32
C GLY A 308 -6.81 -14.14 21.70
N ALA A 309 -7.79 -13.30 22.11
CA ALA A 309 -9.20 -13.49 21.75
C ALA A 309 -9.59 -12.84 20.42
N ILE A 310 -8.73 -12.04 19.79
CA ILE A 310 -9.06 -11.31 18.57
C ILE A 310 -8.84 -12.17 17.33
N ASP A 311 -9.88 -12.28 16.49
CA ASP A 311 -9.84 -12.84 15.15
C ASP A 311 -9.32 -11.78 14.16
N THR A 312 -10.02 -10.64 14.11
CA THR A 312 -9.68 -9.55 13.20
C THR A 312 -9.65 -8.22 13.97
N LEU A 313 -8.53 -7.53 13.89
CA LEU A 313 -8.33 -6.20 14.43
C LEU A 313 -8.55 -5.17 13.32
N LEU A 314 -9.48 -4.24 13.55
CA LEU A 314 -9.80 -3.16 12.63
C LEU A 314 -9.17 -1.85 13.13
N ILE A 315 -8.34 -1.23 12.30
CA ILE A 315 -7.66 0.02 12.60
C ILE A 315 -7.95 1.02 11.49
N SER A 316 -8.43 2.21 11.83
CA SER A 316 -8.57 3.30 10.86
C SER A 316 -7.20 3.78 10.40
N GLU A 317 -6.99 3.95 9.10
CA GLU A 317 -5.76 4.51 8.53
C GLU A 317 -5.49 5.94 9.00
N GLU A 318 -6.55 6.68 9.35
CA GLU A 318 -6.45 8.06 9.84
C GLU A 318 -6.21 8.14 11.35
N MET A 319 -6.24 7.00 12.07
CA MET A 319 -5.95 6.98 13.48
C MET A 319 -4.47 7.30 13.71
N LYS A 320 -4.20 8.48 14.29
CA LYS A 320 -2.87 8.90 14.72
C LYS A 320 -2.90 9.13 16.22
N ARG A 321 -2.25 8.28 16.99
CA ARG A 321 -2.14 8.39 18.44
C ARG A 321 -0.73 8.08 18.90
N ILE A 322 -0.04 9.12 19.32
CA ILE A 322 1.31 9.04 19.89
C ILE A 322 1.18 9.31 21.38
N LYS A 323 1.60 8.35 22.18
CA LYS A 323 1.73 8.48 23.62
C LYS A 323 3.14 8.96 23.91
N ALA A 324 3.26 10.12 24.54
CA ALA A 324 4.54 10.72 24.87
C ALA A 324 4.64 10.97 26.38
N ASP A 325 5.74 10.50 26.96
CA ASP A 325 6.08 10.71 28.36
C ASP A 325 7.06 11.88 28.46
N TRP A 326 6.65 12.94 29.14
CA TRP A 326 7.45 14.14 29.33
C TRP A 326 7.94 14.22 30.75
N LYS A 327 9.20 14.61 30.93
CA LYS A 327 9.83 14.77 32.22
C LYS A 327 10.46 16.16 32.37
N CYS A 328 10.17 16.85 33.47
CA CYS A 328 10.78 18.13 33.74
C CYS A 328 12.18 17.95 34.34
N PRO A 329 13.25 18.48 33.71
CA PRO A 329 14.61 18.34 34.21
C PRO A 329 14.84 19.09 35.53
N LYS A 330 14.04 20.14 35.83
CA LYS A 330 14.21 20.97 37.00
C LYS A 330 13.49 20.44 38.25
N CYS A 331 12.23 20.01 38.12
CA CYS A 331 11.41 19.62 39.29
C CYS A 331 11.01 18.12 39.27
N GLY A 332 11.43 17.34 38.26
CA GLY A 332 11.12 15.93 38.17
C GLY A 332 9.65 15.61 37.85
N PHE A 333 8.82 16.63 37.54
CA PHE A 333 7.43 16.41 37.20
C PHE A 333 7.34 15.60 35.92
N GLU A 334 6.55 14.52 35.92
CA GLU A 334 6.30 13.67 34.78
C GLU A 334 4.84 13.86 34.32
N LYS A 335 4.65 13.89 33.02
CA LYS A 335 3.33 14.02 32.39
C LYS A 335 3.25 13.15 31.14
N GLU A 336 2.25 12.27 31.14
CA GLU A 336 1.88 11.50 29.94
C GLU A 336 0.83 12.25 29.15
N ILE A 337 1.02 12.41 27.86
CA ILE A 337 0.08 13.08 26.97
C ILE A 337 -0.05 12.26 25.67
N ILE A 338 -1.29 12.18 25.17
CA ILE A 338 -1.58 11.55 23.88
C ILE A 338 -1.82 12.65 22.84
N TYR A 339 -1.08 12.58 21.76
CA TYR A 339 -1.14 13.52 20.64
C TYR A 339 -1.47 12.80 19.33
N THR A 340 -1.90 13.58 18.36
CA THR A 340 -1.87 13.19 16.94
C THR A 340 -0.51 13.45 16.30
N THR A 341 0.20 14.47 16.80
CA THR A 341 1.58 14.81 16.41
C THR A 341 2.29 15.34 17.66
N THR A 342 3.43 14.78 18.03
CA THR A 342 4.20 15.20 19.22
C THR A 342 4.62 16.66 19.08
N PRO A 343 4.31 17.54 20.03
CA PRO A 343 4.75 18.93 19.99
C PRO A 343 6.27 19.00 20.13
N ASP A 344 6.88 20.00 19.49
CA ASP A 344 8.31 20.22 19.55
C ASP A 344 8.76 20.67 20.97
N GLU A 345 7.90 21.39 21.70
CA GLU A 345 8.18 21.96 23.03
C GLU A 345 6.97 21.80 23.94
N LEU A 346 7.21 21.42 25.17
CA LEU A 346 6.21 21.36 26.23
C LEU A 346 6.76 22.07 27.51
N VAL A 347 5.96 22.97 28.09
CA VAL A 347 6.35 23.71 29.31
C VAL A 347 5.76 23.04 30.54
N CYS A 348 6.57 22.85 31.56
CA CYS A 348 6.16 22.27 32.84
C CYS A 348 5.15 23.16 33.58
N GLU A 349 3.98 22.60 33.86
CA GLU A 349 2.90 23.30 34.57
C GLU A 349 3.28 23.71 36.00
N LYS A 350 4.28 23.03 36.63
CA LYS A 350 4.70 23.29 38.03
C LYS A 350 5.76 24.38 38.17
N CYS A 351 6.67 24.49 37.20
CA CYS A 351 7.83 25.38 37.36
C CYS A 351 8.16 26.23 36.13
N GLY A 352 7.37 26.13 35.04
CA GLY A 352 7.57 26.91 33.84
C GLY A 352 8.83 26.60 33.03
N THR A 353 9.55 25.51 33.35
CA THR A 353 10.74 25.08 32.62
C THR A 353 10.32 24.16 31.46
N GLU A 354 11.01 24.22 30.33
CA GLU A 354 10.83 23.29 29.20
C GLU A 354 11.04 21.85 29.67
N MET A 355 10.15 20.95 29.24
CA MET A 355 10.19 19.54 29.59
C MET A 355 10.93 18.75 28.52
N ASP A 356 11.64 17.72 28.93
CA ASP A 356 12.30 16.77 28.04
C ASP A 356 11.34 15.63 27.66
N LEU A 357 11.36 15.25 26.42
CA LEU A 357 10.66 14.06 25.94
C LEU A 357 11.42 12.81 26.39
N ALA A 358 10.87 12.08 27.35
CA ALA A 358 11.50 10.90 27.94
C ALA A 358 11.23 9.62 27.10
N ALA A 359 10.01 9.46 26.62
CA ALA A 359 9.62 8.34 25.76
C ALA A 359 8.50 8.76 24.81
N GLU A 360 8.45 8.11 23.66
CA GLU A 360 7.41 8.26 22.65
C GLU A 360 7.01 6.88 22.12
N ILE A 361 5.73 6.58 22.18
CA ILE A 361 5.17 5.30 21.76
C ILE A 361 4.05 5.56 20.74
N ASP A 362 4.21 5.08 19.52
CA ASP A 362 3.13 5.02 18.55
C ASP A 362 2.21 3.85 18.93
N LEU A 363 0.97 4.17 19.29
CA LEU A 363 -0.02 3.19 19.75
C LEU A 363 -0.30 2.12 18.68
N ILE A 364 -0.33 2.51 17.42
CA ILE A 364 -0.60 1.59 16.32
C ILE A 364 0.54 0.58 16.19
N LYS A 365 1.79 1.03 16.29
CA LYS A 365 2.96 0.12 16.27
C LYS A 365 2.94 -0.86 17.44
N GLU A 366 2.52 -0.41 18.61
CA GLU A 366 2.34 -1.30 19.78
C GLU A 366 1.27 -2.37 19.50
N LEU A 367 0.12 -1.96 18.95
CA LEU A 367 -0.98 -2.87 18.61
C LEU A 367 -0.57 -3.89 17.54
N PHE A 368 0.20 -3.48 16.52
CA PHE A 368 0.74 -4.40 15.52
C PHE A 368 1.62 -5.49 16.15
N LYS A 369 2.55 -5.10 17.03
CA LYS A 369 3.42 -6.05 17.73
C LYS A 369 2.62 -7.04 18.58
N MET A 370 1.62 -6.55 19.30
CA MET A 370 0.75 -7.40 20.12
C MET A 370 -0.07 -8.37 19.24
N ALA A 371 -0.61 -7.91 18.15
CA ALA A 371 -1.43 -8.70 17.22
C ALA A 371 -0.61 -9.82 16.55
N GLU A 372 0.64 -9.52 16.16
CA GLU A 372 1.56 -10.49 15.57
C GLU A 372 1.87 -11.65 16.53
N GLN A 373 2.08 -11.37 17.82
CA GLN A 373 2.37 -12.38 18.84
C GLN A 373 1.23 -13.40 19.01
N VAL A 374 0.00 -13.03 18.71
CA VAL A 374 -1.19 -13.86 18.89
C VAL A 374 -1.85 -14.26 17.55
N SER A 375 -1.15 -14.08 16.44
CA SER A 375 -1.63 -14.41 15.09
C SER A 375 -3.01 -13.80 14.78
N THR A 376 -3.23 -12.56 15.19
CA THR A 376 -4.43 -11.79 14.90
C THR A 376 -4.33 -11.18 13.51
N LYS A 377 -5.37 -11.31 12.69
CA LYS A 377 -5.47 -10.65 11.40
C LYS A 377 -5.70 -9.15 11.62
N ILE A 378 -4.95 -8.30 10.93
CA ILE A 378 -5.11 -6.86 10.99
C ILE A 378 -5.66 -6.37 9.65
N GLU A 379 -6.71 -5.57 9.70
CA GLU A 379 -7.29 -4.90 8.55
C GLU A 379 -7.25 -3.39 8.79
N LEU A 380 -6.61 -2.70 7.86
CA LEU A 380 -6.63 -1.24 7.82
C LEU A 380 -7.89 -0.80 7.07
N VAL A 381 -8.63 0.15 7.63
CA VAL A 381 -9.88 0.66 7.08
C VAL A 381 -9.66 2.10 6.63
N SER A 382 -9.92 2.36 5.36
CA SER A 382 -9.73 3.68 4.75
C SER A 382 -10.68 4.72 5.36
N GLY A 383 -10.19 5.92 5.63
CA GLY A 383 -11.01 7.05 6.09
C GLY A 383 -11.90 7.65 5.00
N GLU A 384 -11.73 7.26 3.73
CA GLU A 384 -12.52 7.78 2.60
C GLU A 384 -13.92 7.15 2.51
N SER A 385 -14.18 6.04 3.23
CA SER A 385 -15.48 5.37 3.25
C SER A 385 -16.35 5.84 4.42
N GLU A 386 -17.68 5.77 4.28
CA GLU A 386 -18.62 6.05 5.39
C GLU A 386 -18.38 5.12 6.58
N GLU A 387 -18.02 3.87 6.30
CA GLU A 387 -17.70 2.86 7.28
C GLU A 387 -16.40 3.16 8.02
N GLY A 388 -15.39 3.67 7.33
CA GLY A 388 -14.13 4.10 7.94
C GLY A 388 -14.29 5.35 8.79
N GLU A 389 -15.09 6.29 8.33
CA GLU A 389 -15.48 7.46 9.11
C GLU A 389 -16.24 7.07 10.39
N LEU A 390 -17.14 6.08 10.29
CA LEU A 390 -17.85 5.51 11.43
C LEU A 390 -16.86 4.86 12.42
N LEU A 391 -15.90 4.05 11.94
CA LEU A 391 -14.86 3.44 12.78
C LEU A 391 -14.08 4.52 13.53
N LEU A 392 -13.69 5.59 12.85
CA LEU A 392 -12.92 6.68 13.44
C LEU A 392 -13.72 7.47 14.47
N LYS A 393 -14.95 7.92 14.12
CA LYS A 393 -15.76 8.82 14.94
C LYS A 393 -16.47 8.12 16.10
N ALA A 394 -17.06 6.94 15.85
CA ALA A 394 -17.86 6.24 16.85
C ALA A 394 -17.03 5.31 17.73
N PHE A 395 -15.96 4.70 17.21
CA PHE A 395 -15.14 3.71 17.91
C PHE A 395 -13.71 4.19 18.18
N GLY A 396 -13.40 5.46 17.88
CA GLY A 396 -12.08 6.07 18.10
C GLY A 396 -10.99 5.49 17.21
N GLY A 397 -11.35 4.93 16.05
CA GLY A 397 -10.46 4.38 15.06
C GLY A 397 -9.97 2.94 15.35
N LEU A 398 -10.52 2.28 16.40
CA LEU A 398 -10.02 0.98 16.85
C LEU A 398 -11.16 0.08 17.31
N ALA A 399 -11.32 -1.08 16.66
CA ALA A 399 -12.27 -2.11 17.02
C ALA A 399 -11.73 -3.50 16.69
N ALA A 400 -12.35 -4.55 17.24
CA ALA A 400 -11.95 -5.92 16.94
C ALA A 400 -13.13 -6.88 16.96
N ILE A 401 -13.05 -7.90 16.09
CA ILE A 401 -13.94 -9.05 16.07
C ILE A 401 -13.22 -10.20 16.78
N LEU A 402 -13.91 -10.84 17.72
CA LEU A 402 -13.35 -11.86 18.57
C LEU A 402 -13.54 -13.28 18.00
N ARG A 403 -12.66 -14.20 18.38
CA ARG A 403 -12.77 -15.65 18.13
C ARG A 403 -13.73 -16.32 19.12
N PHE A 404 -13.74 -15.82 20.35
CA PHE A 404 -14.57 -16.30 21.46
C PHE A 404 -14.93 -15.16 22.41
N PRO A 405 -16.03 -15.24 23.16
CA PRO A 405 -16.44 -14.18 24.07
C PRO A 405 -15.41 -14.05 25.19
N LEU A 406 -15.02 -12.79 25.47
CA LEU A 406 -14.29 -12.50 26.69
C LEU A 406 -15.25 -12.72 27.87
N GLY A 407 -14.98 -13.70 28.70
CA GLY A 407 -15.78 -13.95 29.90
C GLY A 407 -15.93 -12.62 30.67
N SER A 408 -17.17 -12.28 31.01
CA SER A 408 -17.46 -11.16 31.89
C SER A 408 -16.69 -11.38 33.20
N ARG A 409 -15.54 -10.72 33.35
CA ARG A 409 -14.97 -10.54 34.69
C ARG A 409 -15.97 -9.64 35.42
N GLY A 410 -16.75 -10.30 36.27
CA GLY A 410 -17.70 -9.65 37.17
C GLY A 410 -17.00 -8.47 37.87
N GLY A 411 -17.71 -7.39 37.94
CA GLY A 411 -17.34 -6.11 38.51
C GLY A 411 -16.92 -6.13 39.97
#